data_7b491391499654ca332adc5add640536
#
_entry.id   7b491391499654ca332adc5add640536
#
_cell.length_a   1.000
_cell.length_b   1.000
_cell.length_c   1.000
_cell.angle_alpha   90.00
_cell.angle_beta   90.00
_cell.angle_gamma   90.00
#
_symmetry.space_group_name_H-M   'P 1'
#
loop_
_entity.id
_entity.type
_entity.pdbx_description
1 polymer ?
#
loop_
_entity_poly.entity_id
_entity_poly.type
_entity_poly.pdbx_seq_one_letter_code
_entity_poly.pdbx_strand_id
1 'polypeptide(L)'
;MPNIVNVVVSQQVASAPNTLQRTGAFVSQGGTTLATGSTQLLTSLSSLTSIINPAINITAITWATGTVTVTTSTPHGIPSGATVQIVIAGTNPIGYDGTFAGTATGTNTVTYPLSTNPGAESTLGTFQLNSAVELQAMANTFFAQSASLGVYVLELGANTVNNGVSALQTYITANVGQPASSLTPQFYSYLVPKEWDANTNAINMYKLYEGTTAQQYFYVTTTLANYNLYAGIKSVFAVLPSPSAPSTEFSTSAFFWATLEYNPSSSNLASPLEYTYIYSVTPYSTLTLTQQTQVLAAGANFVFTGAQGQISNTLIEGGNFMDDNPFNYWYSVDWLSINVATSLAGAIINGSNTPTNPLYYNQAGINTLQKVAQATVNNGISFGLILSPATVNAVSFATYVAQNPSDYAVGIYKGLSCTFVPLRGFSSITIYLTASNIPV
;
A
#
# COMPACT_ATOMS: atom_id res chain seq x y z
N MET A 1 -43.67 38.33 26.84
CA MET A 1 -44.30 37.80 25.61
C MET A 1 -43.67 36.44 25.38
N PRO A 2 -44.45 35.38 25.13
CA PRO A 2 -43.86 34.09 24.80
C PRO A 2 -43.06 34.22 23.46
N ASN A 3 -41.89 33.61 23.41
CA ASN A 3 -41.11 33.56 22.17
C ASN A 3 -41.90 32.82 21.09
N ILE A 4 -42.24 33.54 20.02
CA ILE A 4 -42.99 32.99 18.87
C ILE A 4 -42.09 32.09 17.99
N VAL A 5 -40.76 32.21 18.13
CA VAL A 5 -39.79 31.39 17.38
C VAL A 5 -38.81 30.79 18.39
N ASN A 6 -38.78 29.48 18.47
CA ASN A 6 -37.79 28.75 19.20
C ASN A 6 -36.79 28.15 18.17
N VAL A 7 -35.56 28.66 18.12
CA VAL A 7 -34.51 28.13 17.24
C VAL A 7 -33.80 27.02 18.02
N VAL A 8 -34.07 25.77 17.68
CA VAL A 8 -33.34 24.63 18.17
C VAL A 8 -32.16 24.41 17.21
N VAL A 9 -30.95 24.72 17.66
CA VAL A 9 -29.72 24.39 16.95
C VAL A 9 -29.35 22.95 17.28
N SER A 10 -29.57 22.03 16.36
CA SER A 10 -29.02 20.68 16.46
C SER A 10 -27.65 20.67 15.76
N GLN A 11 -26.64 20.23 16.45
CA GLN A 11 -25.31 20.01 15.89
C GLN A 11 -25.33 18.68 15.10
N GLN A 12 -25.37 18.75 13.77
CA GLN A 12 -25.11 17.58 12.94
C GLN A 12 -23.60 17.43 12.79
N VAL A 13 -23.07 16.34 13.29
CA VAL A 13 -21.66 15.97 13.01
C VAL A 13 -21.64 15.41 11.59
N ALA A 14 -21.15 16.19 10.64
CA ALA A 14 -20.84 15.67 9.32
C ALA A 14 -19.77 14.59 9.50
N SER A 15 -20.00 13.40 8.91
CA SER A 15 -18.94 12.39 8.84
C SER A 15 -17.74 13.00 8.10
N ALA A 16 -16.59 13.01 8.74
CA ALA A 16 -15.35 13.42 8.07
C ALA A 16 -15.14 12.54 6.84
N PRO A 17 -14.63 13.08 5.71
CA PRO A 17 -14.29 12.28 4.55
C PRO A 17 -13.37 11.13 4.99
N ASN A 18 -13.66 9.91 4.56
CA ASN A 18 -12.81 8.79 4.89
C ASN A 18 -11.51 8.90 4.10
N THR A 19 -10.40 9.13 4.79
CA THR A 19 -9.07 9.28 4.20
C THR A 19 -8.27 7.97 4.23
N LEU A 20 -8.85 6.86 4.71
CA LEU A 20 -8.15 5.59 4.89
C LEU A 20 -7.43 5.14 3.61
N GLN A 21 -8.09 5.19 2.47
CA GLN A 21 -7.53 4.75 1.18
C GLN A 21 -6.32 5.57 0.70
N ARG A 22 -6.03 6.70 1.34
CA ARG A 22 -4.85 7.55 1.09
C ARG A 22 -3.80 7.40 2.19
N THR A 23 -3.93 6.42 3.07
CA THR A 23 -2.95 6.15 4.12
C THR A 23 -2.08 4.96 3.75
N GLY A 24 -0.78 5.13 3.82
CA GLY A 24 0.17 4.07 3.53
C GLY A 24 1.43 4.18 4.36
N ALA A 25 2.10 3.04 4.56
CA ALA A 25 3.32 2.98 5.33
C ALA A 25 4.44 2.24 4.59
N PHE A 26 5.65 2.78 4.65
CA PHE A 26 6.88 2.05 4.40
C PHE A 26 7.15 1.17 5.61
N VAL A 27 7.33 -0.12 5.38
CA VAL A 27 7.68 -1.09 6.42
C VAL A 27 9.19 -1.09 6.59
N SER A 28 9.67 -0.82 7.80
CA SER A 28 11.08 -0.81 8.17
C SER A 28 11.39 -1.92 9.17
N GLN A 29 12.48 -2.65 8.96
CA GLN A 29 13.01 -3.63 9.90
C GLN A 29 14.37 -3.18 10.47
N GLY A 30 14.34 -2.21 11.39
CA GLY A 30 15.53 -1.64 12.01
C GLY A 30 16.17 -0.52 11.18
N GLY A 31 15.48 0.02 10.16
CA GLY A 31 16.00 1.12 9.35
C GLY A 31 15.93 2.47 10.05
N THR A 32 15.22 2.59 11.17
CA THR A 32 15.04 3.84 11.89
C THR A 32 15.41 3.74 13.37
N THR A 33 15.54 4.91 14.02
CA THR A 33 15.73 5.06 15.48
C THR A 33 14.42 5.00 16.25
N LEU A 34 13.28 4.82 15.57
CA LEU A 34 11.97 4.71 16.20
C LEU A 34 11.86 3.42 17.04
N ALA A 35 11.04 3.48 18.06
CA ALA A 35 10.71 2.28 18.83
C ALA A 35 9.91 1.29 17.97
N THR A 36 10.11 -0.01 18.19
CA THR A 36 9.36 -1.08 17.52
C THR A 36 7.86 -0.90 17.69
N GLY A 37 7.09 -1.00 16.61
CA GLY A 37 5.65 -0.77 16.55
C GLY A 37 5.25 0.71 16.43
N SER A 38 6.21 1.64 16.44
CA SER A 38 5.94 3.06 16.28
C SER A 38 5.84 3.48 14.83
N THR A 39 5.12 4.58 14.60
CA THR A 39 4.97 5.18 13.27
C THR A 39 5.39 6.65 13.26
N GLN A 40 5.88 7.11 12.12
CA GLN A 40 6.21 8.52 11.88
C GLN A 40 5.73 8.94 10.49
N LEU A 41 4.99 10.04 10.42
CA LEU A 41 4.64 10.66 9.13
C LEU A 41 5.85 11.37 8.53
N LEU A 42 6.20 11.01 7.31
CA LEU A 42 7.16 11.71 6.46
C LEU A 42 6.41 12.65 5.52
N THR A 43 6.77 13.91 5.54
CA THR A 43 6.26 14.93 4.59
C THR A 43 7.32 15.35 3.56
N SER A 44 8.55 14.87 3.74
CA SER A 44 9.70 15.15 2.86
C SER A 44 10.86 14.21 3.17
N LEU A 45 11.88 14.20 2.31
CA LEU A 45 13.13 13.48 2.59
C LEU A 45 13.83 13.93 3.87
N SER A 46 13.74 15.22 4.21
CA SER A 46 14.34 15.75 5.46
C SER A 46 13.68 15.16 6.70
N SER A 47 12.39 14.82 6.65
CA SER A 47 11.70 14.13 7.75
C SER A 47 12.30 12.74 8.01
N LEU A 48 12.69 12.01 6.96
CA LEU A 48 13.36 10.72 7.11
C LEU A 48 14.76 10.87 7.70
N THR A 49 15.52 11.87 7.26
CA THR A 49 16.90 12.10 7.75
C THR A 49 16.98 12.22 9.27
N SER A 50 15.92 12.69 9.92
CA SER A 50 15.87 12.85 11.37
C SER A 50 15.65 11.54 12.15
N ILE A 51 15.19 10.48 11.48
CA ILE A 51 14.82 9.21 12.14
C ILE A 51 15.56 7.99 11.57
N ILE A 52 16.23 8.11 10.42
CA ILE A 52 16.93 6.99 9.80
C ILE A 52 18.14 6.57 10.63
N ASN A 53 18.38 5.27 10.74
CA ASN A 53 19.58 4.75 11.38
C ASN A 53 20.81 5.10 10.53
N PRO A 54 21.79 5.85 11.08
CA PRO A 54 22.98 6.24 10.34
C PRO A 54 23.89 5.03 10.11
N ALA A 55 24.78 5.15 9.14
CA ALA A 55 25.88 4.22 8.99
C ALA A 55 26.81 4.29 10.21
N ILE A 56 27.28 3.15 10.69
CA ILE A 56 28.15 2.99 11.86
C ILE A 56 29.57 2.76 11.36
N ASN A 57 30.56 3.43 11.94
CA ASN A 57 31.96 3.18 11.61
C ASN A 57 32.37 1.77 12.06
N ILE A 58 33.11 1.09 11.21
CA ILE A 58 33.72 -0.20 11.53
C ILE A 58 35.05 0.07 12.24
N THR A 59 35.32 -0.68 13.31
CA THR A 59 36.57 -0.58 14.10
C THR A 59 37.51 -1.74 13.84
N ALA A 60 36.99 -2.87 13.34
CA ALA A 60 37.78 -4.00 12.90
C ALA A 60 37.05 -4.85 11.86
N ILE A 61 37.77 -5.35 10.88
CA ILE A 61 37.33 -6.39 9.96
C ILE A 61 38.35 -7.50 10.01
N THR A 62 37.92 -8.74 10.09
CA THR A 62 38.82 -9.91 9.98
C THR A 62 38.17 -10.95 9.08
N TRP A 63 38.99 -11.56 8.22
CA TRP A 63 38.57 -12.68 7.39
C TRP A 63 39.26 -13.96 7.88
N ALA A 64 38.47 -15.00 8.09
CA ALA A 64 39.03 -16.33 8.44
C ALA A 64 38.16 -17.43 7.82
N THR A 65 38.77 -18.35 7.10
CA THR A 65 38.11 -19.57 6.58
C THR A 65 36.76 -19.35 5.90
N GLY A 66 36.64 -18.31 5.06
CA GLY A 66 35.41 -18.03 4.32
C GLY A 66 34.39 -17.19 5.07
N THR A 67 34.73 -16.65 6.24
CA THR A 67 33.86 -15.83 7.06
C THR A 67 34.54 -14.50 7.39
N VAL A 68 33.80 -13.42 7.24
CA VAL A 68 34.21 -12.09 7.72
C VAL A 68 33.57 -11.84 9.07
N THR A 69 34.35 -11.30 10.00
CA THR A 69 33.87 -10.75 11.26
C THR A 69 34.05 -9.24 11.25
N VAL A 70 33.00 -8.50 11.44
CA VAL A 70 32.97 -7.03 11.53
C VAL A 70 32.69 -6.62 12.96
N THR A 71 33.49 -5.67 13.49
CA THR A 71 33.22 -5.01 14.77
C THR A 71 32.85 -3.55 14.51
N THR A 72 31.71 -3.11 15.02
CA THR A 72 31.19 -1.75 14.89
C THR A 72 31.57 -0.87 16.08
N SER A 73 31.70 0.44 15.88
CA SER A 73 32.06 1.41 16.92
C SER A 73 30.97 1.58 18.00
N THR A 74 29.72 1.31 17.64
CA THR A 74 28.54 1.37 18.51
C THR A 74 27.65 0.15 18.27
N PRO A 75 26.72 -0.18 19.18
CA PRO A 75 25.76 -1.27 18.99
C PRO A 75 25.00 -1.17 17.65
N HIS A 76 24.95 -2.28 16.91
CA HIS A 76 24.26 -2.35 15.61
C HIS A 76 22.75 -2.63 15.71
N GLY A 77 22.20 -2.90 16.88
CA GLY A 77 20.79 -3.09 17.12
C GLY A 77 20.19 -4.43 16.67
N ILE A 78 20.95 -5.32 16.05
CA ILE A 78 20.48 -6.65 15.65
C ILE A 78 20.42 -7.57 16.87
N PRO A 79 19.31 -8.28 17.14
CA PRO A 79 19.25 -9.28 18.19
C PRO A 79 20.32 -10.37 18.02
N SER A 80 20.92 -10.80 19.12
CA SER A 80 21.96 -11.84 19.09
C SER A 80 21.45 -13.12 18.45
N GLY A 81 22.25 -13.68 17.53
CA GLY A 81 21.89 -14.86 16.73
C GLY A 81 20.93 -14.59 15.55
N ALA A 82 20.37 -13.38 15.42
CA ALA A 82 19.55 -13.05 14.26
C ALA A 82 20.42 -12.78 13.03
N THR A 83 19.93 -13.24 11.86
CA THR A 83 20.54 -12.97 10.55
C THR A 83 19.65 -11.98 9.82
N VAL A 84 20.24 -10.86 9.39
CA VAL A 84 19.58 -9.78 8.65
C VAL A 84 20.46 -9.32 7.50
N GLN A 85 19.89 -8.63 6.51
CA GLN A 85 20.68 -8.01 5.45
C GLN A 85 21.42 -6.78 5.99
N ILE A 86 22.73 -6.75 5.73
CA ILE A 86 23.65 -5.67 6.12
C ILE A 86 24.37 -5.13 4.90
N VAL A 87 24.76 -3.86 4.94
CA VAL A 87 25.58 -3.21 3.93
C VAL A 87 26.93 -2.83 4.53
N ILE A 88 28.00 -3.25 3.88
CA ILE A 88 29.38 -2.81 4.17
C ILE A 88 29.81 -1.92 3.01
N ALA A 89 30.37 -0.76 3.29
CA ALA A 89 30.74 0.20 2.26
C ALA A 89 31.98 1.02 2.63
N GLY A 90 32.75 1.40 1.62
CA GLY A 90 33.92 2.27 1.78
C GLY A 90 35.13 1.59 2.38
N THR A 91 35.22 0.27 2.26
CA THR A 91 36.43 -0.48 2.68
C THR A 91 37.51 -0.38 1.62
N ASN A 92 38.75 -0.56 2.05
CA ASN A 92 39.87 -0.83 1.15
C ASN A 92 40.69 -2.01 1.71
N PRO A 93 40.74 -3.17 1.02
CA PRO A 93 40.25 -3.43 -0.33
C PRO A 93 38.71 -3.49 -0.44
N ILE A 94 38.19 -3.08 -1.58
CA ILE A 94 36.75 -3.00 -1.88
C ILE A 94 36.04 -4.37 -1.87
N GLY A 95 36.81 -5.46 -1.82
CA GLY A 95 36.25 -6.82 -1.79
C GLY A 95 35.44 -7.14 -0.52
N TYR A 96 35.46 -6.29 0.50
CA TYR A 96 34.58 -6.38 1.67
C TYR A 96 33.27 -5.63 1.50
N ASP A 97 33.17 -4.72 0.51
CA ASP A 97 31.96 -3.94 0.25
C ASP A 97 30.87 -4.80 -0.38
N GLY A 98 29.62 -4.57 0.02
CA GLY A 98 28.47 -5.26 -0.53
C GLY A 98 27.31 -5.36 0.43
N THR A 99 26.25 -6.05 -0.02
CA THR A 99 25.11 -6.43 0.80
C THR A 99 25.20 -7.91 1.13
N PHE A 100 25.16 -8.24 2.41
CA PHE A 100 25.39 -9.60 2.90
C PHE A 100 24.34 -10.01 3.93
N ALA A 101 24.08 -11.32 4.03
CA ALA A 101 23.34 -11.90 5.15
C ALA A 101 24.26 -11.94 6.39
N GLY A 102 24.12 -10.95 7.27
CA GLY A 102 24.94 -10.79 8.47
C GLY A 102 24.29 -11.39 9.70
N THR A 103 24.99 -12.22 10.43
CA THR A 103 24.55 -12.83 11.69
C THR A 103 25.20 -12.11 12.87
N ALA A 104 24.39 -11.57 13.79
CA ALA A 104 24.88 -10.93 15.00
C ALA A 104 25.44 -11.97 15.98
N THR A 105 26.74 -11.85 16.30
CA THR A 105 27.44 -12.72 17.27
C THR A 105 27.69 -12.02 18.61
N GLY A 106 27.46 -10.73 18.68
CA GLY A 106 27.57 -9.88 19.85
C GLY A 106 26.87 -8.54 19.62
N THR A 107 26.88 -7.66 20.59
CA THR A 107 26.21 -6.34 20.52
C THR A 107 26.83 -5.45 19.42
N ASN A 108 28.13 -5.58 19.20
CA ASN A 108 28.88 -4.81 18.22
C ASN A 108 29.52 -5.69 17.13
N THR A 109 29.23 -7.00 17.10
CA THR A 109 29.94 -7.96 16.25
C THR A 109 28.94 -8.69 15.35
N VAL A 110 29.23 -8.66 14.05
CA VAL A 110 28.44 -9.34 13.00
C VAL A 110 29.37 -10.17 12.14
N THR A 111 28.94 -11.37 11.76
CA THR A 111 29.65 -12.23 10.82
C THR A 111 28.86 -12.41 9.53
N TYR A 112 29.56 -12.50 8.39
CA TYR A 112 28.95 -12.84 7.10
C TYR A 112 29.85 -13.72 6.25
N PRO A 113 29.32 -14.57 5.36
CA PRO A 113 30.13 -15.43 4.49
C PRO A 113 30.77 -14.60 3.37
N LEU A 114 32.06 -14.84 3.13
CA LEU A 114 32.83 -14.29 2.01
C LEU A 114 33.87 -15.29 1.57
N SER A 115 33.66 -15.95 0.45
CA SER A 115 34.48 -17.09 0.01
C SER A 115 35.96 -16.74 -0.31
N THR A 116 36.20 -15.52 -0.79
CA THR A 116 37.53 -15.04 -1.18
C THR A 116 38.02 -14.02 -0.17
N ASN A 117 39.25 -14.21 0.32
CA ASN A 117 39.91 -13.23 1.18
C ASN A 117 40.31 -11.99 0.35
N PRO A 118 39.75 -10.80 0.65
CA PRO A 118 40.10 -9.58 -0.06
C PRO A 118 41.53 -9.05 0.27
N GLY A 119 42.15 -9.55 1.32
CA GLY A 119 43.44 -9.10 1.81
C GLY A 119 43.36 -8.25 3.07
N ALA A 120 44.51 -7.72 3.52
CA ALA A 120 44.57 -6.86 4.69
C ALA A 120 43.88 -5.50 4.40
N GLU A 121 43.04 -5.06 5.29
CA GLU A 121 42.34 -3.80 5.21
C GLU A 121 43.27 -2.60 5.49
N SER A 122 43.12 -1.53 4.71
CA SER A 122 43.76 -0.23 4.94
C SER A 122 42.71 0.87 5.29
N THR A 123 41.44 0.63 4.95
CA THR A 123 40.29 1.45 5.34
C THR A 123 39.17 0.51 5.74
N LEU A 124 38.57 0.76 6.92
CA LEU A 124 37.58 -0.13 7.51
C LEU A 124 36.14 0.12 7.01
N GLY A 125 35.84 1.35 6.53
CA GLY A 125 34.54 1.72 6.00
C GLY A 125 33.43 1.81 7.06
N THR A 126 32.20 1.58 6.60
CA THR A 126 30.97 1.69 7.41
C THR A 126 30.11 0.45 7.31
N PHE A 127 29.34 0.22 8.36
CA PHE A 127 28.30 -0.78 8.48
C PHE A 127 26.93 -0.09 8.53
N GLN A 128 25.94 -0.62 7.84
CA GLN A 128 24.56 -0.18 7.96
C GLN A 128 23.59 -1.36 7.80
N LEU A 129 22.42 -1.31 8.44
CA LEU A 129 21.33 -2.23 8.16
C LEU A 129 20.77 -1.95 6.76
N ASN A 130 20.58 -2.98 5.95
CA ASN A 130 20.04 -2.84 4.59
C ASN A 130 18.65 -2.17 4.62
N SER A 131 17.87 -2.41 5.66
CA SER A 131 16.56 -1.77 5.85
C SER A 131 16.65 -0.23 5.88
N ALA A 132 17.72 0.36 6.43
CA ALA A 132 17.93 1.81 6.38
C ALA A 132 18.26 2.28 4.95
N VAL A 133 19.07 1.53 4.21
CA VAL A 133 19.42 1.82 2.81
C VAL A 133 18.18 1.72 1.92
N GLU A 134 17.38 0.68 2.09
CA GLU A 134 16.13 0.50 1.36
C GLU A 134 15.09 1.59 1.69
N LEU A 135 14.93 1.92 2.97
CA LEU A 135 14.03 2.98 3.40
C LEU A 135 14.40 4.33 2.79
N GLN A 136 15.70 4.62 2.70
CA GLN A 136 16.19 5.82 2.00
C GLN A 136 15.85 5.78 0.50
N ALA A 137 16.01 4.63 -0.16
CA ALA A 137 15.64 4.45 -1.57
C ALA A 137 14.13 4.55 -1.79
N MET A 138 13.29 3.97 -0.89
CA MET A 138 11.84 4.11 -0.91
C MET A 138 11.44 5.59 -0.85
N ALA A 139 11.98 6.35 0.10
CA ALA A 139 11.66 7.75 0.27
C ALA A 139 12.19 8.62 -0.89
N ASN A 140 13.41 8.37 -1.38
CA ASN A 140 13.96 9.06 -2.53
C ASN A 140 13.03 8.94 -3.74
N THR A 141 12.61 7.71 -4.07
CA THR A 141 11.75 7.45 -5.23
C THR A 141 10.34 8.00 -5.03
N PHE A 142 9.78 7.88 -3.82
CA PHE A 142 8.46 8.40 -3.47
C PHE A 142 8.38 9.92 -3.62
N PHE A 143 9.27 10.65 -2.97
CA PHE A 143 9.26 12.11 -2.98
C PHE A 143 9.77 12.71 -4.30
N ALA A 144 10.43 11.91 -5.16
CA ALA A 144 10.73 12.31 -6.53
C ALA A 144 9.48 12.41 -7.42
N GLN A 145 8.37 11.75 -7.05
CA GLN A 145 7.11 11.86 -7.79
C GLN A 145 6.44 13.22 -7.54
N SER A 146 6.26 13.57 -6.27
CA SER A 146 5.77 14.88 -5.82
C SER A 146 5.96 15.01 -4.30
N ALA A 147 6.23 16.22 -3.83
CA ALA A 147 6.32 16.55 -2.41
C ALA A 147 4.95 16.86 -1.75
N SER A 148 3.83 16.71 -2.49
CA SER A 148 2.49 17.08 -2.00
C SER A 148 1.85 16.03 -1.09
N LEU A 149 2.36 14.80 -1.11
CA LEU A 149 1.81 13.67 -0.36
C LEU A 149 2.77 13.21 0.73
N GLY A 150 2.24 13.00 1.95
CA GLY A 150 2.97 12.36 3.04
C GLY A 150 2.78 10.85 3.04
N VAL A 151 3.75 10.13 3.60
CA VAL A 151 3.72 8.68 3.80
C VAL A 151 4.24 8.36 5.19
N TYR A 152 3.71 7.31 5.82
CA TYR A 152 4.21 6.88 7.12
C TYR A 152 5.40 5.93 6.98
N VAL A 153 6.25 5.89 7.99
CA VAL A 153 7.17 4.78 8.25
C VAL A 153 6.62 4.01 9.43
N LEU A 154 6.57 2.69 9.33
CA LEU A 154 6.27 1.76 10.40
C LEU A 154 7.54 0.98 10.74
N GLU A 155 8.07 1.16 11.95
CA GLU A 155 9.27 0.46 12.41
C GLU A 155 8.90 -0.86 13.12
N LEU A 156 9.42 -1.98 12.63
CA LEU A 156 9.18 -3.33 13.17
C LEU A 156 10.36 -3.87 14.00
N GLY A 157 11.45 -3.11 14.08
CA GLY A 157 12.70 -3.54 14.72
C GLY A 157 13.57 -4.43 13.85
N ALA A 158 14.89 -4.38 14.08
CA ALA A 158 15.85 -5.20 13.36
C ALA A 158 15.69 -6.68 13.74
N ASN A 159 15.25 -7.51 12.81
CA ASN A 159 15.00 -8.92 13.08
C ASN A 159 14.97 -9.73 11.76
N THR A 160 14.79 -11.05 11.86
CA THR A 160 14.57 -11.92 10.69
C THR A 160 13.30 -11.53 9.94
N VAL A 161 13.22 -11.83 8.65
CA VAL A 161 12.03 -11.61 7.81
C VAL A 161 10.77 -12.20 8.46
N ASN A 162 10.83 -13.44 8.95
CA ASN A 162 9.67 -14.10 9.55
C ASN A 162 9.14 -13.37 10.80
N ASN A 163 10.04 -12.83 11.63
CA ASN A 163 9.64 -12.05 12.80
C ASN A 163 9.06 -10.70 12.37
N GLY A 164 9.61 -10.06 11.34
CA GLY A 164 9.06 -8.83 10.75
C GLY A 164 7.65 -9.05 10.21
N VAL A 165 7.42 -10.12 9.45
CA VAL A 165 6.09 -10.50 8.95
C VAL A 165 5.09 -10.68 10.10
N SER A 166 5.48 -11.40 11.16
CA SER A 166 4.63 -11.61 12.34
C SER A 166 4.35 -10.30 13.08
N ALA A 167 5.34 -9.40 13.17
CA ALA A 167 5.18 -8.09 13.79
C ALA A 167 4.22 -7.20 12.97
N LEU A 168 4.31 -7.21 11.64
CA LEU A 168 3.36 -6.49 10.77
C LEU A 168 1.94 -7.02 10.94
N GLN A 169 1.76 -8.34 10.93
CA GLN A 169 0.44 -8.95 11.14
C GLN A 169 -0.16 -8.56 12.50
N THR A 170 0.67 -8.55 13.54
CA THR A 170 0.27 -8.11 14.89
C THR A 170 -0.13 -6.64 14.89
N TYR A 171 0.67 -5.77 14.24
CA TYR A 171 0.36 -4.35 14.11
C TYR A 171 -0.98 -4.13 13.40
N ILE A 172 -1.21 -4.76 12.24
CA ILE A 172 -2.46 -4.64 11.48
C ILE A 172 -3.65 -5.06 12.34
N THR A 173 -3.56 -6.22 13.00
CA THR A 173 -4.66 -6.75 13.81
C THR A 173 -5.00 -5.86 15.00
N ALA A 174 -3.98 -5.30 15.66
CA ALA A 174 -4.15 -4.44 16.85
C ALA A 174 -4.72 -3.05 16.50
N ASN A 175 -4.57 -2.57 15.26
CA ASN A 175 -4.89 -1.20 14.90
C ASN A 175 -6.07 -1.07 13.91
N VAL A 176 -6.88 -2.11 13.76
CA VAL A 176 -8.11 -2.05 12.95
C VAL A 176 -9.04 -0.95 13.48
N GLY A 177 -9.46 -0.05 12.59
CA GLY A 177 -10.35 1.06 12.91
C GLY A 177 -9.69 2.27 13.58
N GLN A 178 -8.38 2.24 13.82
CA GLN A 178 -7.66 3.40 14.38
C GLN A 178 -7.54 4.53 13.36
N PRO A 179 -7.91 5.78 13.71
CA PRO A 179 -7.83 6.91 12.78
C PRO A 179 -6.37 7.30 12.49
N ALA A 180 -6.16 8.01 11.39
CA ALA A 180 -4.85 8.54 10.99
C ALA A 180 -4.20 9.48 12.03
N SER A 181 -4.99 10.06 12.92
CA SER A 181 -4.51 10.88 14.05
C SER A 181 -4.03 10.08 15.27
N SER A 182 -4.20 8.75 15.26
CA SER A 182 -3.68 7.87 16.30
C SER A 182 -2.14 7.82 16.26
N LEU A 183 -1.52 7.48 17.38
CA LEU A 183 -0.08 7.17 17.43
C LEU A 183 0.26 5.89 16.66
N THR A 184 -0.71 4.99 16.52
CA THR A 184 -0.62 3.74 15.75
C THR A 184 -1.84 3.65 14.83
N PRO A 185 -1.86 4.39 13.70
CA PRO A 185 -3.01 4.42 12.81
C PRO A 185 -3.17 3.11 12.02
N GLN A 186 -4.39 2.86 11.57
CA GLN A 186 -4.62 1.87 10.53
C GLN A 186 -4.15 2.42 9.20
N PHE A 187 -3.42 1.62 8.42
CA PHE A 187 -3.06 1.94 7.04
C PHE A 187 -3.88 1.10 6.06
N TYR A 188 -4.15 1.67 4.90
CA TYR A 188 -4.79 0.96 3.79
C TYR A 188 -3.78 0.10 3.02
N SER A 189 -2.53 0.57 2.93
CA SER A 189 -1.50 -0.10 2.16
C SER A 189 -0.12 -0.03 2.83
N TYR A 190 0.70 -1.04 2.52
CA TYR A 190 2.05 -1.21 3.05
C TYR A 190 3.03 -1.47 1.92
N LEU A 191 4.12 -0.72 1.87
CA LEU A 191 5.27 -1.02 1.01
C LEU A 191 6.27 -1.84 1.83
N VAL A 192 6.45 -3.10 1.45
CA VAL A 192 7.28 -4.05 2.19
C VAL A 192 8.72 -4.10 1.67
N PRO A 193 9.70 -4.51 2.52
CA PRO A 193 11.10 -4.66 2.11
C PRO A 193 11.29 -5.68 0.98
N LYS A 194 12.32 -5.49 0.14
CA LYS A 194 12.68 -6.43 -0.94
C LYS A 194 12.99 -7.84 -0.43
N GLU A 195 13.57 -7.94 0.75
CA GLU A 195 13.95 -9.23 1.35
C GLU A 195 12.73 -10.11 1.73
N TRP A 196 11.51 -9.55 1.69
CA TRP A 196 10.28 -10.32 1.87
C TRP A 196 9.84 -11.04 0.59
N ASP A 197 10.48 -10.77 -0.57
CA ASP A 197 10.16 -11.45 -1.83
C ASP A 197 10.30 -12.97 -1.69
N ALA A 198 9.32 -13.72 -2.21
CA ALA A 198 9.23 -15.18 -2.15
C ALA A 198 9.21 -15.79 -0.73
N ASN A 199 9.11 -14.99 0.34
CA ASN A 199 9.01 -15.52 1.69
C ASN A 199 7.62 -16.14 1.92
N THR A 200 7.57 -17.42 2.27
CA THR A 200 6.32 -18.17 2.43
C THR A 200 5.42 -17.61 3.53
N ASN A 201 6.00 -17.11 4.64
CA ASN A 201 5.21 -16.54 5.73
C ASN A 201 4.60 -15.19 5.29
N ALA A 202 5.32 -14.37 4.52
CA ALA A 202 4.80 -13.15 3.94
C ALA A 202 3.65 -13.43 2.98
N ILE A 203 3.83 -14.38 2.04
CA ILE A 203 2.77 -14.81 1.11
C ILE A 203 1.53 -15.29 1.85
N ASN A 204 1.70 -16.12 2.89
CA ASN A 204 0.59 -16.61 3.70
C ASN A 204 -0.11 -15.47 4.46
N MET A 205 0.65 -14.50 4.98
CA MET A 205 0.08 -13.32 5.63
C MET A 205 -0.76 -12.51 4.63
N TYR A 206 -0.27 -12.24 3.42
CA TYR A 206 -1.02 -11.48 2.42
C TYR A 206 -2.38 -12.10 2.13
N LYS A 207 -2.47 -13.43 2.00
CA LYS A 207 -3.72 -14.16 1.78
C LYS A 207 -4.75 -14.00 2.90
N LEU A 208 -4.36 -13.61 4.12
CA LEU A 208 -5.31 -13.36 5.20
C LEU A 208 -6.15 -12.10 4.97
N TYR A 209 -5.69 -11.18 4.12
CA TYR A 209 -6.31 -9.88 3.86
C TYR A 209 -7.07 -9.81 2.51
N GLU A 210 -7.39 -10.95 1.93
CA GLU A 210 -8.21 -11.05 0.71
C GLU A 210 -9.72 -10.94 0.97
N GLY A 211 -10.12 -11.00 2.24
CA GLY A 211 -11.52 -10.95 2.64
C GLY A 211 -12.16 -9.57 2.48
N THR A 212 -13.49 -9.53 2.64
CA THR A 212 -14.30 -8.30 2.50
C THR A 212 -14.23 -7.40 3.73
N THR A 213 -13.73 -7.88 4.85
CA THR A 213 -13.72 -7.17 6.15
C THR A 213 -12.37 -6.60 6.54
N ALA A 214 -11.28 -7.08 5.94
CA ALA A 214 -9.91 -6.60 6.20
C ALA A 214 -9.32 -6.13 4.86
N GLN A 215 -9.42 -4.84 4.60
CA GLN A 215 -8.98 -4.21 3.36
C GLN A 215 -7.56 -3.69 3.55
N GLN A 216 -6.56 -4.53 3.29
CA GLN A 216 -5.15 -4.20 3.39
C GLN A 216 -4.45 -4.62 2.10
N TYR A 217 -3.55 -3.78 1.62
CA TYR A 217 -2.82 -4.03 0.39
C TYR A 217 -1.32 -3.97 0.62
N PHE A 218 -0.57 -4.87 -0.03
CA PHE A 218 0.86 -5.02 0.13
C PHE A 218 1.56 -4.80 -1.21
N TYR A 219 2.40 -3.79 -1.26
CA TYR A 219 3.23 -3.47 -2.42
C TYR A 219 4.54 -4.22 -2.29
N VAL A 220 4.73 -5.19 -3.17
CA VAL A 220 5.83 -6.15 -3.13
C VAL A 220 6.77 -5.87 -4.30
N THR A 221 8.05 -5.70 -4.01
CA THR A 221 9.10 -5.71 -5.04
C THR A 221 9.50 -7.16 -5.28
N THR A 222 9.34 -7.65 -6.51
CA THR A 222 9.59 -9.04 -6.87
C THR A 222 10.51 -9.15 -8.08
N THR A 223 10.90 -10.37 -8.43
CA THR A 223 11.78 -10.67 -9.55
C THR A 223 11.04 -11.46 -10.65
N LEU A 224 11.67 -11.53 -11.84
CA LEU A 224 11.14 -12.34 -12.94
C LEU A 224 11.06 -13.85 -12.60
N ALA A 225 11.81 -14.30 -11.61
CA ALA A 225 11.75 -15.70 -11.13
C ALA A 225 10.60 -15.94 -10.14
N ASN A 226 10.18 -14.90 -9.40
CA ASN A 226 9.32 -15.05 -8.22
C ASN A 226 7.90 -14.49 -8.38
N TYR A 227 7.66 -13.56 -9.33
CA TYR A 227 6.36 -12.85 -9.44
C TYR A 227 5.16 -13.81 -9.47
N ASN A 228 5.32 -14.97 -10.08
CA ASN A 228 4.24 -15.94 -10.22
C ASN A 228 3.80 -16.60 -8.89
N LEU A 229 4.62 -16.47 -7.82
CA LEU A 229 4.26 -16.92 -6.47
C LEU A 229 3.11 -16.12 -5.86
N TYR A 230 2.84 -14.94 -6.38
CA TYR A 230 1.78 -14.03 -5.93
C TYR A 230 0.52 -14.12 -6.79
N ALA A 231 0.52 -14.87 -7.91
CA ALA A 231 -0.61 -14.95 -8.83
C ALA A 231 -1.91 -15.36 -8.10
N GLY A 232 -2.99 -14.64 -8.36
CA GLY A 232 -4.29 -14.83 -7.74
C GLY A 232 -4.46 -14.19 -6.36
N ILE A 233 -3.44 -13.53 -5.78
CA ILE A 233 -3.55 -12.90 -4.46
C ILE A 233 -4.04 -11.44 -4.61
N LYS A 234 -5.30 -11.20 -4.31
CA LYS A 234 -5.97 -9.90 -4.40
C LYS A 234 -5.27 -8.78 -3.61
N SER A 235 -4.74 -9.09 -2.43
CA SER A 235 -4.13 -8.11 -1.54
C SER A 235 -2.72 -7.67 -1.95
N VAL A 236 -2.14 -8.26 -3.00
CA VAL A 236 -0.77 -7.99 -3.45
C VAL A 236 -0.76 -7.17 -4.73
N PHE A 237 0.02 -6.10 -4.70
CA PHE A 237 0.44 -5.32 -5.87
C PHE A 237 1.93 -5.56 -6.09
N ALA A 238 2.27 -6.45 -7.03
CA ALA A 238 3.66 -6.85 -7.28
C ALA A 238 4.28 -6.02 -8.41
N VAL A 239 5.49 -5.53 -8.19
CA VAL A 239 6.25 -4.73 -9.15
C VAL A 239 7.60 -5.36 -9.43
N LEU A 240 7.95 -5.49 -10.70
CA LEU A 240 9.27 -5.93 -11.16
C LEU A 240 10.14 -4.69 -11.44
N PRO A 241 11.18 -4.41 -10.62
CA PRO A 241 12.13 -3.35 -10.90
C PRO A 241 13.03 -3.73 -12.08
N SER A 242 13.52 -2.74 -12.80
CA SER A 242 14.57 -2.96 -13.82
C SER A 242 15.85 -3.50 -13.16
N PRO A 243 16.50 -4.51 -13.77
CA PRO A 243 17.80 -4.99 -13.28
C PRO A 243 18.92 -3.93 -13.33
N SER A 244 18.72 -2.88 -14.16
CA SER A 244 19.64 -1.74 -14.28
C SER A 244 19.32 -0.57 -13.36
N ALA A 245 18.26 -0.70 -12.52
CA ALA A 245 17.91 0.34 -11.55
C ALA A 245 19.06 0.54 -10.54
N PRO A 246 19.45 1.78 -10.24
CA PRO A 246 20.49 2.05 -9.25
C PRO A 246 20.00 1.65 -7.83
N SER A 247 20.93 1.37 -6.93
CA SER A 247 20.60 0.99 -5.54
C SER A 247 19.86 2.08 -4.75
N THR A 248 19.90 3.32 -5.23
CA THR A 248 19.18 4.46 -4.65
C THR A 248 17.72 4.56 -5.11
N GLU A 249 17.31 3.69 -6.04
CA GLU A 249 15.94 3.61 -6.57
C GLU A 249 15.18 2.43 -5.95
N PHE A 250 13.93 2.68 -5.60
CA PHE A 250 12.97 1.65 -5.20
C PHE A 250 11.71 1.79 -6.06
N SER A 251 11.73 1.21 -7.26
CA SER A 251 10.70 1.44 -8.31
C SER A 251 9.28 1.25 -7.80
N THR A 252 9.02 0.24 -6.94
CA THR A 252 7.71 -0.03 -6.33
C THR A 252 7.17 1.17 -5.54
N SER A 253 8.06 2.04 -5.02
CA SER A 253 7.66 3.24 -4.27
C SER A 253 6.98 4.29 -5.15
N ALA A 254 7.30 4.35 -6.45
CA ALA A 254 6.63 5.22 -7.41
C ALA A 254 5.18 4.75 -7.67
N PHE A 255 4.95 3.44 -7.79
CA PHE A 255 3.61 2.86 -7.89
C PHE A 255 2.82 3.10 -6.61
N PHE A 256 3.47 2.92 -5.45
CA PHE A 256 2.87 3.17 -4.15
C PHE A 256 2.44 4.64 -4.01
N TRP A 257 3.27 5.58 -4.44
CA TRP A 257 2.91 7.00 -4.50
C TRP A 257 1.69 7.23 -5.40
N ALA A 258 1.69 6.70 -6.63
CA ALA A 258 0.59 6.88 -7.59
C ALA A 258 -0.76 6.40 -7.03
N THR A 259 -0.75 5.31 -6.26
CA THR A 259 -1.96 4.78 -5.64
C THR A 259 -2.40 5.56 -4.40
N LEU A 260 -1.49 6.13 -3.62
CA LEU A 260 -1.82 6.99 -2.48
C LEU A 260 -2.29 8.39 -2.92
N GLU A 261 -1.77 8.91 -4.05
CA GLU A 261 -2.22 10.17 -4.65
C GLU A 261 -3.64 10.06 -5.21
N TYR A 262 -4.08 8.84 -5.52
CA TYR A 262 -5.38 8.58 -6.13
C TYR A 262 -6.52 9.07 -5.23
N ASN A 263 -7.23 10.11 -5.70
CA ASN A 263 -8.28 10.80 -4.94
C ASN A 263 -9.46 11.22 -5.83
N PRO A 264 -10.30 10.28 -6.27
CA PRO A 264 -11.45 10.58 -7.09
C PRO A 264 -12.46 11.51 -6.40
N SER A 265 -12.95 12.47 -7.17
CA SER A 265 -13.93 13.48 -6.75
C SER A 265 -14.73 13.93 -7.96
N SER A 266 -15.67 14.86 -7.79
CA SER A 266 -16.42 15.44 -8.90
C SER A 266 -15.56 16.19 -9.94
N SER A 267 -14.37 16.67 -9.53
CA SER A 267 -13.42 17.39 -10.40
C SER A 267 -12.19 16.57 -10.77
N ASN A 268 -11.96 15.43 -10.11
CA ASN A 268 -10.85 14.52 -10.35
C ASN A 268 -11.38 13.09 -10.47
N LEU A 269 -11.85 12.75 -11.67
CA LEU A 269 -12.49 11.44 -11.90
C LEU A 269 -11.50 10.29 -11.72
N ALA A 270 -12.02 9.14 -11.32
CA ALA A 270 -11.25 7.90 -11.24
C ALA A 270 -10.67 7.55 -12.63
N SER A 271 -9.36 7.37 -12.71
CA SER A 271 -8.63 7.02 -13.92
C SER A 271 -8.00 5.63 -13.78
N PRO A 272 -7.73 4.91 -14.88
CA PRO A 272 -6.89 3.72 -14.84
C PRO A 272 -5.50 4.08 -14.32
N LEU A 273 -4.86 3.17 -13.58
CA LEU A 273 -3.48 3.33 -13.17
C LEU A 273 -2.50 2.99 -14.29
N GLU A 274 -2.89 2.10 -15.20
CA GLU A 274 -2.15 1.75 -16.40
C GLU A 274 -1.88 3.00 -17.26
N TYR A 275 -0.66 3.15 -17.76
CA TYR A 275 -0.15 4.31 -18.53
C TYR A 275 -0.03 5.62 -17.74
N THR A 276 -0.17 5.59 -16.41
CA THR A 276 0.13 6.77 -15.58
C THR A 276 1.62 7.11 -15.64
N TYR A 277 1.93 8.40 -15.76
CA TYR A 277 3.31 8.90 -15.72
C TYR A 277 3.91 8.73 -14.33
N ILE A 278 5.14 8.22 -14.29
CA ILE A 278 5.98 8.18 -13.09
C ILE A 278 7.38 8.71 -13.43
N TYR A 279 8.05 9.27 -12.43
CA TYR A 279 9.29 10.01 -12.62
C TYR A 279 10.45 9.36 -11.87
N SER A 280 11.68 9.61 -12.35
CA SER A 280 12.90 9.15 -11.65
C SER A 280 12.93 7.65 -11.36
N VAL A 281 12.38 6.85 -12.27
CA VAL A 281 12.37 5.39 -12.21
C VAL A 281 12.92 4.80 -13.49
N THR A 282 13.68 3.75 -13.38
CA THR A 282 14.35 3.09 -14.51
C THR A 282 13.40 2.12 -15.22
N PRO A 283 13.11 2.30 -16.52
CA PRO A 283 12.30 1.37 -17.29
C PRO A 283 12.93 -0.02 -17.41
N TYR A 284 12.11 -1.07 -17.39
CA TYR A 284 12.55 -2.46 -17.55
C TYR A 284 12.73 -2.79 -19.05
N SER A 285 13.78 -2.27 -19.66
CA SER A 285 14.04 -2.35 -21.11
C SER A 285 14.47 -3.73 -21.62
N THR A 286 14.83 -4.66 -20.73
CA THR A 286 15.37 -5.99 -21.09
C THR A 286 14.32 -7.11 -21.12
N LEU A 287 13.06 -6.83 -20.77
CA LEU A 287 11.98 -7.81 -20.88
C LEU A 287 11.68 -8.10 -22.36
N THR A 288 11.71 -9.38 -22.74
CA THR A 288 11.19 -9.80 -24.03
C THR A 288 9.66 -9.66 -24.10
N LEU A 289 9.09 -9.53 -25.29
CA LEU A 289 7.64 -9.42 -25.47
C LEU A 289 6.88 -10.59 -24.81
N THR A 290 7.43 -11.82 -24.90
CA THR A 290 6.85 -12.99 -24.25
C THR A 290 6.83 -12.84 -22.72
N GLN A 291 7.94 -12.35 -22.12
CA GLN A 291 8.01 -12.12 -20.69
C GLN A 291 7.06 -11.00 -20.24
N GLN A 292 6.97 -9.90 -21.01
CA GLN A 292 5.99 -8.83 -20.74
C GLN A 292 4.56 -9.39 -20.70
N THR A 293 4.17 -10.16 -21.72
CA THR A 293 2.84 -10.79 -21.79
C THR A 293 2.60 -11.72 -20.60
N GLN A 294 3.59 -12.53 -20.21
CA GLN A 294 3.46 -13.46 -19.07
C GLN A 294 3.34 -12.73 -17.72
N VAL A 295 4.14 -11.67 -17.53
CA VAL A 295 4.12 -10.84 -16.32
C VAL A 295 2.77 -10.15 -16.15
N LEU A 296 2.27 -9.54 -17.25
CA LEU A 296 0.97 -8.85 -17.24
C LEU A 296 -0.20 -9.84 -17.05
N ALA A 297 -0.15 -11.01 -17.71
CA ALA A 297 -1.17 -12.05 -17.52
C ALA A 297 -1.25 -12.62 -16.11
N ALA A 298 -0.19 -12.46 -15.32
CA ALA A 298 -0.19 -12.81 -13.90
C ALA A 298 -0.63 -11.66 -12.97
N GLY A 299 -0.95 -10.48 -13.52
CA GLY A 299 -1.30 -9.28 -12.76
C GLY A 299 -0.11 -8.51 -12.20
N ALA A 300 1.13 -8.88 -12.54
CA ALA A 300 2.31 -8.17 -12.08
C ALA A 300 2.63 -6.94 -12.95
N ASN A 301 3.33 -5.98 -12.38
CA ASN A 301 3.52 -4.65 -12.94
C ASN A 301 5.00 -4.35 -13.14
N PHE A 302 5.32 -3.49 -14.09
CA PHE A 302 6.67 -2.98 -14.32
C PHE A 302 6.65 -1.57 -14.90
N VAL A 303 7.81 -0.95 -14.95
CA VAL A 303 7.99 0.37 -15.55
C VAL A 303 8.42 0.21 -16.99
N PHE A 304 7.77 0.91 -17.94
CA PHE A 304 8.19 0.90 -19.34
C PHE A 304 8.27 2.31 -19.92
N THR A 305 8.84 2.42 -21.10
CA THR A 305 8.85 3.66 -21.88
C THR A 305 7.79 3.56 -22.98
N GLY A 306 6.85 4.49 -23.01
CA GLY A 306 5.80 4.51 -24.04
C GLY A 306 6.40 4.57 -25.44
N ALA A 307 6.18 3.51 -26.21
CA ALA A 307 6.87 3.31 -27.50
C ALA A 307 6.05 3.69 -28.73
N GLN A 308 4.79 4.06 -28.57
CA GLN A 308 3.92 4.42 -29.71
C GLN A 308 3.75 5.93 -29.82
N GLY A 309 3.87 6.47 -31.02
CA GLY A 309 3.65 7.88 -31.29
C GLY A 309 4.74 8.82 -30.77
N GLN A 310 5.99 8.35 -30.62
CA GLN A 310 7.13 9.12 -30.09
C GLN A 310 6.95 9.58 -28.61
N ILE A 311 6.11 8.93 -27.84
CA ILE A 311 6.01 9.16 -26.40
C ILE A 311 7.25 8.51 -25.75
N SER A 312 8.10 9.32 -25.13
CA SER A 312 9.33 8.86 -24.46
C SER A 312 9.24 8.93 -22.93
N ASN A 313 8.03 9.06 -22.38
CA ASN A 313 7.81 9.15 -20.94
C ASN A 313 7.86 7.78 -20.28
N THR A 314 8.27 7.78 -19.03
CA THR A 314 8.24 6.60 -18.16
C THR A 314 6.83 6.40 -17.62
N LEU A 315 6.29 5.20 -17.80
CA LEU A 315 4.91 4.85 -17.56
C LEU A 315 4.79 3.59 -16.69
N ILE A 316 3.66 3.49 -15.98
CA ILE A 316 3.21 2.25 -15.37
C ILE A 316 2.68 1.32 -16.46
N GLU A 317 3.15 0.09 -16.50
CA GLU A 317 2.58 -1.00 -17.31
C GLU A 317 1.91 -2.02 -16.40
N GLY A 318 0.64 -2.34 -16.72
CA GLY A 318 -0.25 -3.18 -15.92
C GLY A 318 -1.17 -2.37 -15.03
N GLY A 319 -0.72 -1.94 -13.86
CA GLY A 319 -1.55 -1.24 -12.87
C GLY A 319 -2.56 -2.16 -12.17
N ASN A 320 -2.27 -3.47 -12.12
CA ASN A 320 -3.14 -4.51 -11.61
C ASN A 320 -2.67 -5.05 -10.25
N PHE A 321 -3.61 -5.55 -9.45
CA PHE A 321 -3.34 -6.49 -8.38
C PHE A 321 -3.08 -7.90 -8.94
N MET A 322 -2.50 -8.77 -8.13
CA MET A 322 -2.11 -10.11 -8.56
C MET A 322 -3.29 -11.07 -8.81
N ASP A 323 -4.53 -10.64 -8.61
CA ASP A 323 -5.76 -11.31 -9.03
C ASP A 323 -6.24 -10.87 -10.43
N ASP A 324 -5.40 -10.16 -11.18
CA ASP A 324 -5.65 -9.61 -12.52
C ASP A 324 -6.78 -8.57 -12.59
N ASN A 325 -7.17 -8.00 -11.44
CA ASN A 325 -8.05 -6.85 -11.44
C ASN A 325 -7.25 -5.55 -11.34
N PRO A 326 -7.61 -4.51 -12.12
CA PRO A 326 -6.93 -3.23 -12.07
C PRO A 326 -7.12 -2.57 -10.70
N PHE A 327 -6.15 -1.75 -10.30
CA PHE A 327 -6.18 -1.00 -9.04
C PHE A 327 -7.50 -0.25 -8.82
N ASN A 328 -7.99 0.46 -9.82
CA ASN A 328 -9.23 1.23 -9.72
C ASN A 328 -10.48 0.36 -9.51
N TYR A 329 -10.45 -0.93 -9.88
CA TYR A 329 -11.54 -1.86 -9.58
C TYR A 329 -11.69 -2.06 -8.06
N TRP A 330 -10.63 -2.50 -7.37
CA TRP A 330 -10.69 -2.73 -5.92
C TRP A 330 -10.80 -1.43 -5.14
N TYR A 331 -10.13 -0.37 -5.60
CA TYR A 331 -10.30 0.96 -5.03
C TYR A 331 -11.78 1.39 -5.01
N SER A 332 -12.50 1.18 -6.11
CA SER A 332 -13.92 1.55 -6.23
C SER A 332 -14.81 0.71 -5.33
N VAL A 333 -14.56 -0.61 -5.25
CA VAL A 333 -15.28 -1.52 -4.34
C VAL A 333 -15.11 -1.08 -2.89
N ASP A 334 -13.88 -0.83 -2.49
CA ASP A 334 -13.55 -0.43 -1.13
C ASP A 334 -14.10 0.97 -0.80
N TRP A 335 -13.95 1.92 -1.74
CA TRP A 335 -14.48 3.26 -1.58
C TRP A 335 -15.99 3.23 -1.31
N LEU A 336 -16.73 2.45 -2.10
CA LEU A 336 -18.17 2.35 -1.95
C LEU A 336 -18.55 1.70 -0.61
N SER A 337 -17.88 0.59 -0.26
CA SER A 337 -18.09 -0.12 1.01
C SER A 337 -17.86 0.80 2.21
N ILE A 338 -16.71 1.47 2.25
CA ILE A 338 -16.30 2.36 3.34
C ILE A 338 -17.26 3.56 3.45
N ASN A 339 -17.56 4.21 2.34
CA ASN A 339 -18.36 5.44 2.36
C ASN A 339 -19.84 5.17 2.60
N VAL A 340 -20.40 4.07 2.10
CA VAL A 340 -21.77 3.64 2.43
C VAL A 340 -21.88 3.31 3.91
N ALA A 341 -20.95 2.53 4.45
CA ALA A 341 -20.93 2.20 5.88
C ALA A 341 -20.85 3.46 6.76
N THR A 342 -19.93 4.38 6.43
CA THR A 342 -19.77 5.65 7.15
C THR A 342 -21.03 6.54 7.07
N SER A 343 -21.62 6.64 5.89
CA SER A 343 -22.84 7.46 5.67
C SER A 343 -24.03 6.89 6.42
N LEU A 344 -24.23 5.57 6.40
CA LEU A 344 -25.30 4.90 7.13
C LEU A 344 -25.11 5.01 8.65
N ALA A 345 -23.88 4.80 9.15
CA ALA A 345 -23.57 4.99 10.57
C ALA A 345 -23.84 6.44 11.01
N GLY A 346 -23.40 7.41 10.20
CA GLY A 346 -23.68 8.83 10.45
C GLY A 346 -25.19 9.13 10.47
N ALA A 347 -25.97 8.56 9.57
CA ALA A 347 -27.43 8.73 9.54
C ALA A 347 -28.12 8.16 10.79
N ILE A 348 -27.68 6.98 11.25
CA ILE A 348 -28.21 6.35 12.47
C ILE A 348 -27.86 7.18 13.71
N ILE A 349 -26.59 7.59 13.85
CA ILE A 349 -26.12 8.40 14.98
C ILE A 349 -26.87 9.74 15.02
N ASN A 350 -26.94 10.45 13.89
CA ASN A 350 -27.62 11.73 13.81
C ASN A 350 -29.13 11.58 14.08
N GLY A 351 -29.78 10.54 13.55
CA GLY A 351 -31.17 10.25 13.80
C GLY A 351 -31.48 9.94 15.27
N SER A 352 -30.56 9.31 15.98
CA SER A 352 -30.67 9.04 17.41
C SER A 352 -30.48 10.30 18.27
N ASN A 353 -29.77 11.32 17.77
CA ASN A 353 -29.43 12.55 18.49
C ASN A 353 -30.29 13.78 18.02
N THR A 354 -31.25 13.59 17.13
CA THR A 354 -32.12 14.67 16.61
C THR A 354 -33.56 14.48 17.05
N PRO A 355 -33.99 15.08 18.20
CA PRO A 355 -35.33 14.88 18.76
C PRO A 355 -36.45 15.31 17.84
N THR A 356 -36.21 16.26 16.94
CA THR A 356 -37.18 16.78 15.99
C THR A 356 -37.43 15.89 14.77
N ASN A 357 -36.48 14.96 14.47
CA ASN A 357 -36.58 14.02 13.36
C ASN A 357 -35.84 12.70 13.69
N PRO A 358 -36.34 11.97 14.68
CA PRO A 358 -35.68 10.72 15.10
C PRO A 358 -35.80 9.63 14.04
N LEU A 359 -34.75 8.80 13.91
CA LEU A 359 -34.77 7.67 13.01
C LEU A 359 -35.30 6.42 13.73
N TYR A 360 -36.49 5.98 13.35
CA TYR A 360 -37.10 4.78 13.89
C TYR A 360 -36.96 3.57 12.95
N TYR A 361 -36.94 2.36 13.52
CA TYR A 361 -37.00 1.12 12.76
C TYR A 361 -38.45 0.87 12.25
N ASN A 362 -38.79 1.52 11.18
CA ASN A 362 -40.04 1.41 10.45
C ASN A 362 -39.81 1.69 8.96
N GLN A 363 -40.85 1.67 8.13
CA GLN A 363 -40.72 1.91 6.70
C GLN A 363 -40.08 3.28 6.38
N ALA A 364 -40.44 4.34 7.13
CA ALA A 364 -39.88 5.67 6.91
C ALA A 364 -38.38 5.72 7.20
N GLY A 365 -37.94 5.06 8.28
CA GLY A 365 -36.50 4.94 8.62
C GLY A 365 -35.73 4.13 7.57
N ILE A 366 -36.29 3.02 7.09
CA ILE A 366 -35.67 2.22 6.00
C ILE A 366 -35.53 3.07 4.74
N ASN A 367 -36.57 3.81 4.35
CA ASN A 367 -36.51 4.69 3.19
C ASN A 367 -35.45 5.79 3.35
N THR A 368 -35.26 6.31 4.56
CA THR A 368 -34.22 7.31 4.85
C THR A 368 -32.84 6.70 4.67
N LEU A 369 -32.56 5.52 5.24
CA LEU A 369 -31.29 4.81 5.08
C LEU A 369 -31.02 4.43 3.62
N GLN A 370 -32.04 3.98 2.89
CA GLN A 370 -31.94 3.71 1.44
C GLN A 370 -31.52 4.95 0.65
N LYS A 371 -32.15 6.13 0.94
CA LYS A 371 -31.77 7.39 0.28
C LYS A 371 -30.36 7.82 0.59
N VAL A 372 -29.89 7.64 1.83
CA VAL A 372 -28.51 7.95 2.24
C VAL A 372 -27.51 7.06 1.48
N ALA A 373 -27.76 5.76 1.44
CA ALA A 373 -26.92 4.83 0.69
C ALA A 373 -26.93 5.15 -0.82
N GLN A 374 -28.11 5.45 -1.41
CA GLN A 374 -28.23 5.82 -2.81
C GLN A 374 -27.47 7.12 -3.13
N ALA A 375 -27.47 8.11 -2.25
CA ALA A 375 -26.71 9.34 -2.44
C ALA A 375 -25.21 9.05 -2.51
N THR A 376 -24.70 8.15 -1.67
CA THR A 376 -23.29 7.71 -1.71
C THR A 376 -22.96 6.96 -3.01
N VAL A 377 -23.86 6.08 -3.46
CA VAL A 377 -23.73 5.39 -4.76
C VAL A 377 -23.69 6.38 -5.92
N ASN A 378 -24.56 7.39 -5.91
CA ASN A 378 -24.57 8.45 -6.93
C ASN A 378 -23.27 9.26 -6.93
N ASN A 379 -22.68 9.54 -5.76
CA ASN A 379 -21.35 10.14 -5.69
C ASN A 379 -20.29 9.24 -6.34
N GLY A 380 -20.33 7.92 -6.09
CA GLY A 380 -19.46 6.96 -6.75
C GLY A 380 -19.56 6.99 -8.28
N ILE A 381 -20.80 7.14 -8.82
CA ILE A 381 -21.03 7.31 -10.26
C ILE A 381 -20.43 8.64 -10.74
N SER A 382 -20.68 9.74 -10.03
CA SER A 382 -20.19 11.07 -10.42
C SER A 382 -18.68 11.22 -10.34
N PHE A 383 -18.01 10.42 -9.50
CA PHE A 383 -16.54 10.38 -9.35
C PHE A 383 -15.88 9.44 -10.35
N GLY A 384 -16.64 8.77 -11.22
CA GLY A 384 -16.12 7.81 -12.20
C GLY A 384 -15.65 6.49 -11.59
N LEU A 385 -16.10 6.14 -10.39
CA LEU A 385 -15.75 4.89 -9.73
C LEU A 385 -16.56 3.71 -10.24
N ILE A 386 -17.84 3.91 -10.52
CA ILE A 386 -18.77 2.86 -10.93
C ILE A 386 -19.62 3.28 -12.13
N LEU A 387 -20.07 2.30 -12.90
CA LEU A 387 -20.98 2.51 -14.03
C LEU A 387 -22.39 2.89 -13.57
N SER A 388 -23.03 3.79 -14.33
CA SER A 388 -24.45 4.07 -14.21
C SER A 388 -25.26 3.09 -15.11
N PRO A 389 -26.46 2.65 -14.68
CA PRO A 389 -27.09 2.89 -13.39
C PRO A 389 -26.64 1.93 -12.29
N ALA A 390 -26.64 2.41 -11.03
CA ALA A 390 -26.52 1.58 -9.85
C ALA A 390 -27.57 1.99 -8.83
N THR A 391 -28.36 1.03 -8.34
CA THR A 391 -29.51 1.31 -7.49
C THR A 391 -29.43 0.55 -6.18
N VAL A 392 -29.69 1.26 -5.07
CA VAL A 392 -29.84 0.64 -3.76
C VAL A 392 -31.28 0.16 -3.60
N ASN A 393 -31.45 -1.13 -3.37
CA ASN A 393 -32.74 -1.75 -3.08
C ASN A 393 -32.91 -1.92 -1.58
N ALA A 394 -34.17 -1.86 -1.12
CA ALA A 394 -34.54 -2.11 0.27
C ALA A 394 -35.71 -3.09 0.34
N VAL A 395 -35.62 -4.09 1.18
CA VAL A 395 -36.77 -4.92 1.52
C VAL A 395 -37.71 -4.12 2.40
N SER A 396 -39.03 -4.14 2.11
CA SER A 396 -39.99 -3.38 2.88
C SER A 396 -40.02 -3.80 4.36
N PHE A 397 -40.34 -2.86 5.26
CA PHE A 397 -40.44 -3.12 6.69
C PHE A 397 -41.32 -4.33 7.00
N ALA A 398 -42.55 -4.37 6.45
CA ALA A 398 -43.47 -5.46 6.69
C ALA A 398 -42.94 -6.83 6.23
N THR A 399 -42.36 -6.88 5.04
CA THR A 399 -41.78 -8.11 4.48
C THR A 399 -40.60 -8.57 5.31
N TYR A 400 -39.66 -7.66 5.67
CA TYR A 400 -38.47 -8.01 6.41
C TYR A 400 -38.78 -8.53 7.81
N VAL A 401 -39.67 -7.85 8.56
CA VAL A 401 -40.04 -8.27 9.91
C VAL A 401 -40.82 -9.57 9.91
N ALA A 402 -41.65 -9.83 8.91
CA ALA A 402 -42.35 -11.13 8.78
C ALA A 402 -41.38 -12.30 8.56
N GLN A 403 -40.27 -12.04 7.81
CA GLN A 403 -39.24 -13.06 7.52
C GLN A 403 -38.19 -13.17 8.64
N ASN A 404 -37.92 -12.09 9.37
CA ASN A 404 -36.84 -11.98 10.35
C ASN A 404 -37.32 -11.31 11.66
N PRO A 405 -38.29 -11.89 12.39
CA PRO A 405 -38.85 -11.26 13.58
C PRO A 405 -37.83 -11.07 14.72
N SER A 406 -36.84 -11.95 14.82
CA SER A 406 -35.76 -11.84 15.81
C SER A 406 -34.84 -10.65 15.53
N ASP A 407 -34.55 -10.29 14.28
CA ASP A 407 -33.73 -9.14 13.93
C ASP A 407 -34.43 -7.83 14.34
N TYR A 408 -35.78 -7.76 14.18
CA TYR A 408 -36.55 -6.59 14.63
C TYR A 408 -36.46 -6.40 16.14
N ALA A 409 -36.54 -7.48 16.91
CA ALA A 409 -36.51 -7.42 18.36
C ALA A 409 -35.16 -6.85 18.91
N VAL A 410 -34.06 -7.01 18.17
CA VAL A 410 -32.73 -6.50 18.51
C VAL A 410 -32.29 -5.31 17.68
N GLY A 411 -33.17 -4.72 16.88
CA GLY A 411 -32.90 -3.51 16.10
C GLY A 411 -31.99 -3.71 14.87
N ILE A 412 -31.92 -4.90 14.31
CA ILE A 412 -31.05 -5.25 13.17
C ILE A 412 -31.86 -5.23 11.87
N TYR A 413 -31.37 -4.57 10.82
CA TYR A 413 -31.90 -4.60 9.47
C TYR A 413 -30.82 -4.95 8.43
N LYS A 414 -31.03 -6.03 7.69
CA LYS A 414 -30.10 -6.55 6.65
C LYS A 414 -30.71 -6.50 5.23
N GLY A 415 -31.76 -5.70 5.05
CA GLY A 415 -32.54 -5.67 3.82
C GLY A 415 -32.07 -4.66 2.76
N LEU A 416 -30.96 -3.93 2.98
CA LEU A 416 -30.35 -3.09 1.94
C LEU A 416 -29.43 -3.91 1.05
N SER A 417 -29.49 -3.67 -0.26
CA SER A 417 -28.60 -4.29 -1.24
C SER A 417 -28.33 -3.35 -2.42
N CYS A 418 -27.14 -3.45 -3.01
CA CYS A 418 -26.77 -2.73 -4.23
C CYS A 418 -25.88 -3.62 -5.07
N THR A 419 -26.18 -3.73 -6.37
CA THR A 419 -25.29 -4.34 -7.37
C THR A 419 -24.72 -3.22 -8.22
N PHE A 420 -23.41 -3.20 -8.40
CA PHE A 420 -22.70 -2.18 -9.17
C PHE A 420 -21.54 -2.78 -9.94
N VAL A 421 -21.07 -2.07 -10.96
CA VAL A 421 -19.93 -2.46 -11.79
C VAL A 421 -18.89 -1.34 -11.70
N PRO A 422 -17.67 -1.61 -11.20
CA PRO A 422 -16.57 -0.65 -11.26
C PRO A 422 -16.20 -0.28 -12.69
N LEU A 423 -15.83 0.99 -12.92
CA LEU A 423 -15.34 1.45 -14.22
C LEU A 423 -13.95 0.87 -14.50
N ARG A 424 -13.70 0.53 -15.77
CA ARG A 424 -12.40 0.05 -16.26
C ARG A 424 -11.85 0.98 -17.33
N GLY A 425 -10.53 1.08 -17.44
CA GLY A 425 -9.84 1.75 -18.53
C GLY A 425 -9.71 0.86 -19.76
N PHE A 426 -9.14 1.43 -20.83
CA PHE A 426 -8.73 0.69 -22.01
C PHE A 426 -7.26 0.29 -21.85
N SER A 427 -6.97 -1.01 -21.90
CA SER A 427 -5.59 -1.52 -21.97
C SER A 427 -5.09 -1.59 -23.40
N SER A 428 -6.00 -1.76 -24.39
CA SER A 428 -5.65 -1.75 -25.80
C SER A 428 -6.85 -1.36 -26.67
N ILE A 429 -6.56 -0.89 -27.89
CA ILE A 429 -7.56 -0.59 -28.91
C ILE A 429 -7.12 -1.20 -30.26
N THR A 430 -8.03 -1.85 -30.96
CA THR A 430 -7.78 -2.33 -32.32
C THR A 430 -8.64 -1.54 -33.27
N ILE A 431 -8.03 -0.95 -34.29
CA ILE A 431 -8.71 -0.27 -35.40
C ILE A 431 -8.47 -1.02 -36.70
N TYR A 432 -9.54 -1.31 -37.42
CA TYR A 432 -9.48 -1.91 -38.75
C TYR A 432 -9.61 -0.81 -39.83
N LEU A 433 -8.57 -0.60 -40.61
CA LEU A 433 -8.56 0.38 -41.68
C LEU A 433 -8.58 -0.38 -43.01
N THR A 434 -9.59 -0.12 -43.86
CA THR A 434 -9.68 -0.65 -45.21
C THR A 434 -9.56 0.50 -46.19
N ALA A 435 -8.50 0.51 -47.02
CA ALA A 435 -8.39 1.44 -48.12
C ALA A 435 -9.19 0.88 -49.33
N SER A 436 -10.08 1.70 -49.89
CA SER A 436 -10.81 1.38 -51.11
C SER A 436 -10.31 2.25 -52.24
N ASN A 437 -10.01 1.64 -53.39
CA ASN A 437 -9.72 2.36 -54.63
C ASN A 437 -10.98 2.76 -55.41
N ILE A 438 -12.15 2.44 -54.88
CA ILE A 438 -13.45 2.80 -55.46
C ILE A 438 -14.01 3.96 -54.63
N PRO A 439 -14.32 5.13 -55.27
CA PRO A 439 -15.04 6.21 -54.59
C PRO A 439 -16.40 5.70 -54.11
N VAL A 440 -16.74 5.98 -52.84
CA VAL A 440 -18.03 5.65 -52.25
C VAL A 440 -19.00 6.79 -52.54
#